data_9db58ae6658bf2e22c05555e3aba25a1
#
_entry.id   9db58ae6658bf2e22c05555e3aba25a1
#
_cell.length_a   1.000
_cell.length_b   1.000
_cell.length_c   1.000
_cell.angle_alpha   90.00
_cell.angle_beta   90.00
_cell.angle_gamma   90.00
#
_symmetry.space_group_name_H-M   'P 1'
#
loop_
_entity.id
_entity.type
_entity.pdbx_description
1 polymer ?
#
loop_
_entity_poly.entity_id
_entity_poly.type
_entity_poly.pdbx_seq_one_letter_code
_entity_poly.pdbx_strand_id
1 'polypeptide(L)'
;MGSLEQNNEDWKEIRSRVDSIANAVFLVAGGALSLSITVILGNKTASYITPMVVGLTVQAWYALLIAVVLFLVLKIHLVLQAFLLQFKPAYVNKHIIGLNLTGWIIGICGFTAFSWGFFVMVRAAVIAIRA
;
A
#
# COMPACT_ATOMS: atom_id res chain seq x y z
N MET A 1 -21.22 16.04 24.73
CA MET A 1 -21.18 16.67 23.40
C MET A 1 -19.75 16.91 22.92
N GLY A 2 -18.88 17.47 23.76
CA GLY A 2 -17.49 17.68 23.39
C GLY A 2 -16.74 16.40 23.01
N SER A 3 -17.05 15.25 23.64
CA SER A 3 -16.39 13.98 23.33
C SER A 3 -16.73 13.46 21.94
N LEU A 4 -17.96 13.66 21.45
CA LEU A 4 -18.36 13.24 20.12
C LEU A 4 -17.70 14.09 19.04
N GLU A 5 -17.63 15.39 19.23
CA GLU A 5 -16.95 16.30 18.32
C GLU A 5 -15.45 15.99 18.26
N GLN A 6 -14.83 15.76 19.42
CA GLN A 6 -13.42 15.40 19.51
C GLN A 6 -13.13 14.07 18.82
N ASN A 7 -13.98 13.05 19.01
CA ASN A 7 -13.84 11.77 18.32
C ASN A 7 -13.94 11.92 16.80
N ASN A 8 -14.85 12.76 16.32
CA ASN A 8 -14.98 13.02 14.88
C ASN A 8 -13.74 13.72 14.31
N GLU A 9 -13.18 14.67 15.05
CA GLU A 9 -11.95 15.38 14.64
C GLU A 9 -10.76 14.42 14.65
N ASP A 10 -10.60 13.61 15.69
CA ASP A 10 -9.54 12.61 15.78
C ASP A 10 -9.63 11.60 14.64
N TRP A 11 -10.83 11.14 14.33
CA TRP A 11 -11.06 10.20 13.23
C TRP A 11 -10.71 10.82 11.87
N LYS A 12 -11.09 12.08 11.65
CA LYS A 12 -10.73 12.81 10.43
C LYS A 12 -9.22 12.97 10.30
N GLU A 13 -8.54 13.27 11.40
CA GLU A 13 -7.09 13.39 11.41
C GLU A 13 -6.41 12.07 11.07
N ILE A 14 -6.83 10.97 11.70
CA ILE A 14 -6.29 9.63 11.41
C ILE A 14 -6.51 9.27 9.94
N ARG A 15 -7.71 9.50 9.42
CA ARG A 15 -8.04 9.24 8.02
C ARG A 15 -7.16 10.06 7.08
N SER A 16 -6.94 11.32 7.40
CA SER A 16 -6.07 12.20 6.60
C SER A 16 -4.64 11.69 6.58
N ARG A 17 -4.11 11.25 7.73
CA ARG A 17 -2.76 10.68 7.82
C ARG A 17 -2.65 9.37 7.06
N VAL A 18 -3.64 8.49 7.17
CA VAL A 18 -3.67 7.24 6.43
C VAL A 18 -3.73 7.51 4.93
N ASP A 19 -4.52 8.50 4.51
CA ASP A 19 -4.60 8.88 3.10
C ASP A 19 -3.26 9.39 2.58
N SER A 20 -2.55 10.18 3.37
CA SER A 20 -1.21 10.67 3.03
C SER A 20 -0.22 9.51 2.88
N ILE A 21 -0.25 8.53 3.79
CA ILE A 21 0.60 7.34 3.71
C ILE A 21 0.27 6.54 2.43
N ALA A 22 -1.01 6.35 2.15
CA ALA A 22 -1.44 5.63 0.94
C ALA A 22 -0.97 6.34 -0.33
N ASN A 23 -1.06 7.67 -0.37
CA ASN A 23 -0.57 8.45 -1.51
C ASN A 23 0.95 8.32 -1.68
N ALA A 24 1.70 8.34 -0.56
CA ALA A 24 3.15 8.13 -0.60
C ALA A 24 3.49 6.73 -1.12
N VAL A 25 2.77 5.70 -0.67
CA VAL A 25 2.95 4.33 -1.15
C VAL A 25 2.66 4.23 -2.65
N PHE A 26 1.57 4.84 -3.12
CA PHE A 26 1.23 4.85 -4.56
C PHE A 26 2.34 5.50 -5.38
N LEU A 27 2.85 6.63 -4.93
CA LEU A 27 3.91 7.36 -5.65
C LEU A 27 5.19 6.55 -5.69
N VAL A 28 5.64 6.05 -4.55
CA VAL A 28 6.91 5.31 -4.45
C VAL A 28 6.80 3.94 -5.13
N ALA A 29 5.74 3.18 -4.87
CA ALA A 29 5.55 1.87 -5.50
C ALA A 29 5.37 1.98 -7.01
N GLY A 30 4.56 2.95 -7.46
CA GLY A 30 4.36 3.20 -8.88
C GLY A 30 5.63 3.63 -9.58
N GLY A 31 6.41 4.51 -8.95
CA GLY A 31 7.72 4.94 -9.48
C GLY A 31 8.70 3.78 -9.54
N ALA A 32 8.80 3.00 -8.47
CA ALA A 32 9.68 1.83 -8.43
C ALA A 32 9.30 0.78 -9.47
N LEU A 33 8.00 0.49 -9.62
CA LEU A 33 7.52 -0.43 -10.65
C LEU A 33 7.87 0.07 -12.04
N SER A 34 7.55 1.33 -12.35
CA SER A 34 7.79 1.91 -13.68
C SER A 34 9.27 1.92 -14.03
N LEU A 35 10.12 2.39 -13.12
CA LEU A 35 11.55 2.47 -13.34
C LEU A 35 12.17 1.08 -13.48
N SER A 36 11.83 0.15 -12.59
CA SER A 36 12.42 -1.20 -12.64
C SER A 36 11.98 -1.97 -13.89
N ILE A 37 10.72 -1.85 -14.28
CA ILE A 37 10.22 -2.48 -15.50
C ILE A 37 10.96 -1.92 -16.72
N THR A 38 11.11 -0.61 -16.82
CA THR A 38 11.81 0.04 -17.91
C THR A 38 13.27 -0.40 -17.98
N VAL A 39 13.97 -0.40 -16.85
CA VAL A 39 15.38 -0.79 -16.80
C VAL A 39 15.56 -2.27 -17.16
N ILE A 40 14.77 -3.15 -16.58
CA ILE A 40 14.89 -4.60 -16.81
C ILE A 40 14.56 -4.94 -18.27
N LEU A 41 13.47 -4.42 -18.82
CA LEU A 41 13.09 -4.71 -20.21
C LEU A 41 14.07 -4.09 -21.21
N GLY A 42 14.64 -2.93 -20.89
CA GLY A 42 15.64 -2.28 -21.74
C GLY A 42 17.00 -2.97 -21.73
N ASN A 43 17.30 -3.79 -20.72
CA ASN A 43 18.60 -4.40 -20.51
C ASN A 43 18.54 -5.91 -20.32
N LYS A 44 17.50 -6.58 -20.84
CA LYS A 44 17.28 -8.00 -20.57
C LYS A 44 18.36 -8.93 -21.11
N THR A 45 19.22 -8.46 -22.03
CA THR A 45 20.37 -9.20 -22.52
C THR A 45 21.66 -8.91 -21.77
N ALA A 46 21.63 -7.98 -20.78
CA ALA A 46 22.81 -7.63 -20.01
C ALA A 46 23.23 -8.78 -19.09
N SER A 47 24.55 -8.90 -18.85
CA SER A 47 25.12 -10.00 -18.08
C SER A 47 24.66 -10.01 -16.61
N TYR A 48 24.33 -8.86 -16.04
CA TYR A 48 23.84 -8.76 -14.66
C TYR A 48 22.39 -9.23 -14.50
N ILE A 49 21.66 -9.43 -15.60
CA ILE A 49 20.29 -9.93 -15.59
C ILE A 49 20.35 -11.47 -15.58
N THR A 50 20.59 -12.04 -14.41
CA THR A 50 20.63 -13.50 -14.21
C THR A 50 19.21 -14.02 -13.90
N PRO A 51 18.97 -15.35 -14.05
CA PRO A 51 17.68 -15.92 -13.67
C PRO A 51 17.29 -15.62 -12.21
N MET A 52 18.27 -15.55 -11.30
CA MET A 52 18.02 -15.20 -9.91
C MET A 52 17.53 -13.76 -9.77
N VAL A 53 18.17 -12.81 -10.45
CA VAL A 53 17.77 -11.41 -10.45
C VAL A 53 16.37 -11.24 -11.04
N VAL A 54 16.09 -11.93 -12.15
CA VAL A 54 14.76 -11.92 -12.77
C VAL A 54 13.69 -12.44 -11.81
N GLY A 55 13.95 -13.57 -11.15
CA GLY A 55 13.02 -14.16 -10.19
C GLY A 55 12.69 -13.22 -9.04
N LEU A 56 13.73 -12.61 -8.46
CA LEU A 56 13.54 -11.66 -7.36
C LEU A 56 12.80 -10.39 -7.82
N THR A 57 13.12 -9.90 -9.00
CA THR A 57 12.46 -8.71 -9.56
C THR A 57 10.98 -8.96 -9.81
N VAL A 58 10.63 -10.10 -10.39
CA VAL A 58 9.23 -10.47 -10.62
C VAL A 58 8.48 -10.58 -9.28
N GLN A 59 9.09 -11.20 -8.29
CA GLN A 59 8.51 -11.31 -6.95
C GLN A 59 8.27 -9.93 -6.34
N ALA A 60 9.23 -9.01 -6.49
CA ALA A 60 9.10 -7.64 -6.02
C ALA A 60 7.96 -6.91 -6.72
N TRP A 61 7.82 -7.10 -8.04
CA TRP A 61 6.74 -6.47 -8.80
C TRP A 61 5.37 -6.92 -8.31
N TYR A 62 5.19 -8.22 -8.09
CA TYR A 62 3.91 -8.73 -7.56
C TYR A 62 3.63 -8.20 -6.16
N ALA A 63 4.65 -8.16 -5.29
CA ALA A 63 4.47 -7.64 -3.93
C ALA A 63 4.08 -6.16 -3.94
N LEU A 64 4.73 -5.34 -4.77
CA LEU A 64 4.40 -3.92 -4.90
C LEU A 64 3.01 -3.71 -5.52
N LEU A 65 2.64 -4.53 -6.49
CA LEU A 65 1.31 -4.47 -7.09
C LEU A 65 0.23 -4.80 -6.05
N ILE A 66 0.45 -5.84 -5.26
CA ILE A 66 -0.46 -6.21 -4.17
C ILE A 66 -0.58 -5.06 -3.18
N ALA A 67 0.53 -4.41 -2.83
CA ALA A 67 0.52 -3.27 -1.93
C ALA A 67 -0.34 -2.12 -2.48
N VAL A 68 -0.18 -1.79 -3.76
CA VAL A 68 -0.96 -0.73 -4.41
C VAL A 68 -2.44 -1.08 -4.37
N VAL A 69 -2.80 -2.32 -4.71
CA VAL A 69 -4.19 -2.77 -4.71
C VAL A 69 -4.77 -2.71 -3.29
N LEU A 70 -4.02 -3.17 -2.28
CA LEU A 70 -4.50 -3.13 -0.89
C LEU A 70 -4.71 -1.71 -0.39
N PHE A 71 -3.80 -0.78 -0.71
CA PHE A 71 -3.99 0.61 -0.32
C PHE A 71 -5.11 1.29 -1.08
N LEU A 72 -5.35 0.89 -2.34
CA LEU A 72 -6.50 1.37 -3.09
C LEU A 72 -7.81 0.87 -2.46
N VAL A 73 -7.86 -0.40 -2.07
CA VAL A 73 -9.01 -0.97 -1.35
C VAL A 73 -9.21 -0.25 -0.02
N LEU A 74 -8.12 0.08 0.68
CA LEU A 74 -8.19 0.84 1.93
C LEU A 74 -8.82 2.21 1.71
N LYS A 75 -8.42 2.93 0.65
CA LYS A 75 -9.00 4.23 0.32
C LYS A 75 -10.50 4.11 0.04
N ILE A 76 -10.89 3.11 -0.73
CA ILE A 76 -12.30 2.85 -1.03
C ILE A 76 -13.06 2.55 0.26
N HIS A 77 -12.49 1.74 1.15
CA HIS A 77 -13.09 1.42 2.45
C HIS A 77 -13.30 2.67 3.31
N LEU A 78 -12.30 3.56 3.36
CA LEU A 78 -12.40 4.80 4.12
C LEU A 78 -13.47 5.75 3.56
N VAL A 79 -13.56 5.83 2.24
CA VAL A 79 -14.60 6.64 1.58
C VAL A 79 -15.98 6.06 1.88
N LEU A 80 -16.12 4.74 1.78
CA LEU A 80 -17.38 4.06 2.09
C LEU A 80 -17.78 4.26 3.55
N GLN A 81 -16.82 4.15 4.48
CA GLN A 81 -17.08 4.38 5.90
C GLN A 81 -17.53 5.81 6.17
N ALA A 82 -16.91 6.80 5.51
CA ALA A 82 -17.31 8.20 5.62
C ALA A 82 -18.71 8.42 5.07
N PHE A 83 -19.03 7.79 3.93
CA PHE A 83 -20.36 7.87 3.33
C PHE A 83 -21.42 7.26 4.26
N LEU A 84 -21.15 6.09 4.82
CA LEU A 84 -22.08 5.42 5.75
C LEU A 84 -22.27 6.24 7.04
N LEU A 85 -21.19 6.85 7.53
CA LEU A 85 -21.27 7.70 8.72
C LEU A 85 -22.22 8.90 8.49
N GLN A 86 -22.21 9.45 7.27
CA GLN A 86 -23.07 10.59 6.92
C GLN A 86 -24.52 10.17 6.72
N PHE A 87 -24.80 9.04 6.07
CA PHE A 87 -26.13 8.64 5.68
C PHE A 87 -26.78 7.59 6.59
N LYS A 88 -25.97 6.77 7.27
CA LYS A 88 -26.43 5.71 8.16
C LYS A 88 -25.59 5.65 9.44
N PRO A 89 -25.62 6.72 10.26
CA PRO A 89 -24.75 6.75 11.46
C PRO A 89 -25.06 5.64 12.46
N ALA A 90 -26.31 5.20 12.57
CA ALA A 90 -26.67 4.11 13.48
C ALA A 90 -26.01 2.79 13.08
N TYR A 91 -25.94 2.50 11.77
CA TYR A 91 -25.26 1.31 11.26
C TYR A 91 -23.75 1.35 11.56
N VAL A 92 -23.12 2.50 11.34
CA VAL A 92 -21.69 2.68 11.62
C VAL A 92 -21.42 2.49 13.12
N ASN A 93 -22.20 3.10 13.98
CA ASN A 93 -22.04 2.96 15.44
C ASN A 93 -22.15 1.51 15.89
N LYS A 94 -23.07 0.76 15.30
CA LYS A 94 -23.27 -0.66 15.63
C LYS A 94 -22.08 -1.52 15.19
N HIS A 95 -21.45 -1.18 14.05
CA HIS A 95 -20.39 -1.98 13.43
C HIS A 95 -19.02 -1.29 13.46
N ILE A 96 -18.85 -0.26 14.30
CA ILE A 96 -17.66 0.58 14.27
C ILE A 96 -16.37 -0.22 14.51
N ILE A 97 -16.39 -1.17 15.42
CA ILE A 97 -15.21 -2.00 15.74
C ILE A 97 -14.82 -2.85 14.54
N GLY A 98 -15.80 -3.49 13.89
CA GLY A 98 -15.55 -4.30 12.71
C GLY A 98 -15.05 -3.48 11.53
N LEU A 99 -15.63 -2.29 11.30
CA LEU A 99 -15.20 -1.40 10.22
C LEU A 99 -13.78 -0.90 10.43
N ASN A 100 -13.44 -0.48 11.64
CA ASN A 100 -12.10 -0.01 11.96
C ASN A 100 -11.09 -1.15 11.88
N LEU A 101 -11.44 -2.33 12.40
CA LEU A 101 -10.56 -3.50 12.35
C LEU A 101 -10.26 -3.91 10.92
N THR A 102 -11.28 -3.91 10.05
CA THR A 102 -11.10 -4.23 8.62
C THR A 102 -10.11 -3.26 7.98
N GLY A 103 -10.27 -1.95 8.23
CA GLY A 103 -9.35 -0.94 7.71
C GLY A 103 -7.92 -1.16 8.19
N TRP A 104 -7.72 -1.44 9.48
CA TRP A 104 -6.41 -1.70 10.03
C TRP A 104 -5.75 -2.94 9.44
N ILE A 105 -6.52 -4.03 9.26
CA ILE A 105 -6.01 -5.26 8.65
C ILE A 105 -5.55 -5.00 7.23
N ILE A 106 -6.36 -4.33 6.42
CA ILE A 106 -6.01 -3.99 5.04
C ILE A 106 -4.75 -3.13 5.01
N GLY A 107 -4.68 -2.11 5.85
CA GLY A 107 -3.52 -1.20 5.91
C GLY A 107 -2.24 -1.92 6.31
N ILE A 108 -2.29 -2.77 7.33
CA ILE A 108 -1.12 -3.54 7.79
C ILE A 108 -0.67 -4.52 6.72
N CYS A 109 -1.59 -5.23 6.08
CA CYS A 109 -1.26 -6.15 4.99
C CYS A 109 -0.64 -5.41 3.81
N GLY A 110 -1.19 -4.26 3.45
CA GLY A 110 -0.64 -3.43 2.37
C GLY A 110 0.75 -2.93 2.67
N PHE A 111 0.99 -2.45 3.89
CA PHE A 111 2.30 -1.97 4.31
C PHE A 111 3.32 -3.11 4.36
N THR A 112 2.92 -4.29 4.82
CA THR A 112 3.79 -5.47 4.83
C THR A 112 4.17 -5.88 3.41
N ALA A 113 3.21 -5.91 2.50
CA ALA A 113 3.48 -6.23 1.09
C ALA A 113 4.42 -5.20 0.45
N PHE A 114 4.21 -3.92 0.74
CA PHE A 114 5.06 -2.82 0.26
C PHE A 114 6.49 -2.97 0.76
N SER A 115 6.67 -3.21 2.06
CA SER A 115 8.00 -3.38 2.67
C SER A 115 8.71 -4.61 2.11
N TRP A 116 7.99 -5.71 1.95
CA TRP A 116 8.55 -6.93 1.37
C TRP A 116 8.98 -6.70 -0.07
N GLY A 117 8.15 -6.06 -0.88
CA GLY A 117 8.46 -5.75 -2.28
C GLY A 117 9.72 -4.89 -2.39
N PHE A 118 9.84 -3.86 -1.55
CA PHE A 118 11.03 -3.01 -1.51
C PHE A 118 12.28 -3.78 -1.09
N PHE A 119 12.17 -4.60 -0.05
CA PHE A 119 13.29 -5.41 0.42
C PHE A 119 13.78 -6.34 -0.68
N VAL A 120 12.86 -7.04 -1.36
CA VAL A 120 13.21 -7.98 -2.44
C VAL A 120 13.85 -7.24 -3.62
N MET A 121 13.33 -6.05 -3.95
CA MET A 121 13.86 -5.23 -5.04
C MET A 121 15.29 -4.77 -4.74
N VAL A 122 15.55 -4.31 -3.52
CA VAL A 122 16.90 -3.91 -3.10
C VAL A 122 17.84 -5.11 -3.15
N ARG A 123 17.37 -6.27 -2.72
CA ARG A 123 18.16 -7.51 -2.77
C ARG A 123 18.51 -7.88 -4.21
N ALA A 124 17.56 -7.77 -5.13
CA ALA A 124 17.81 -8.01 -6.56
C ALA A 124 18.86 -7.05 -7.10
N ALA A 125 18.77 -5.77 -6.74
CA ALA A 125 19.71 -4.75 -7.17
C ALA A 125 21.13 -5.02 -6.62
N VAL A 126 21.24 -5.42 -5.35
CA VAL A 126 22.53 -5.75 -4.74
C VAL A 126 23.17 -6.95 -5.45
N ILE A 127 22.40 -8.00 -5.74
CA ILE A 127 22.92 -9.16 -6.47
C ILE A 127 23.36 -8.75 -7.88
N ALA A 128 22.60 -7.92 -8.56
CA ALA A 128 22.95 -7.45 -9.91
C ALA A 128 24.26 -6.64 -9.91
N ILE A 129 24.46 -5.78 -8.89
CA ILE A 129 25.69 -4.99 -8.77
C ILE A 129 26.90 -5.87 -8.52
N ARG A 130 26.73 -6.94 -7.73
CA ARG A 130 27.84 -7.85 -7.40
C ARG A 130 28.14 -8.89 -8.47
N ALA A 131 27.24 -9.03 -9.42
CA ALA A 131 27.47 -9.89 -10.59
C ALA A 131 28.38 -9.20 -11.58
#